data_61a0345c628af9d079bb26d1265f359d
#
_entry.id   61a0345c628af9d079bb26d1265f359d
#
_cell.length_a   1.000
_cell.length_b   1.000
_cell.length_c   1.000
_cell.angle_alpha   90.00
_cell.angle_beta   90.00
_cell.angle_gamma   90.00
#
_symmetry.space_group_name_H-M   'P 1'
#
loop_
_entity.id
_entity.type
_entity.pdbx_description
1 polymer ?
#
loop_
_entity_poly.entity_id
_entity_poly.type
_entity_poly.pdbx_seq_one_letter_code
_entity_poly.pdbx_strand_id
1 'polypeptide(L)'
;MKKLLILCMLIVSAAMVAQESFHRAEQDREISYWLLDPATHQFRISHDFTVTKVGQKYVHSFVRKGSAVSPDAKMIDLDTGKPLKTYTVSGKDVNALGYYPEPVEPDSIAVQGDLDHPIGEGQSTRVRVQETYTDPVGYILQNDELVWTRTLGRPLNFVTLPAGWMLTSVNTPAVITLDEEGRVKLRFTNTRNGDLAIVIKAKKRPAASAEQK
;
A
#
# COMPACT_ATOMS: atom_id res chain seq x y z
N MET A 1 -33.60 16.48 -47.45
CA MET A 1 -33.20 15.20 -46.81
C MET A 1 -31.71 15.09 -46.41
N LYS A 2 -30.78 15.94 -46.87
CA LYS A 2 -29.33 15.89 -46.51
C LYS A 2 -28.97 16.52 -45.16
N LYS A 3 -29.81 17.36 -44.57
CA LYS A 3 -29.54 18.03 -43.26
C LYS A 3 -29.90 17.22 -42.03
N LEU A 4 -30.67 16.14 -42.15
CA LEU A 4 -31.09 15.29 -41.01
C LEU A 4 -30.04 14.21 -40.67
N LEU A 5 -29.19 13.87 -41.66
CA LEU A 5 -28.15 12.82 -41.43
C LEU A 5 -26.93 13.33 -40.65
N ILE A 6 -26.67 14.64 -40.64
CA ILE A 6 -25.51 15.23 -39.94
C ILE A 6 -25.77 15.38 -38.43
N LEU A 7 -27.02 15.53 -38.03
CA LEU A 7 -27.39 15.69 -36.62
C LEU A 7 -27.28 14.35 -35.83
N CYS A 8 -27.52 13.22 -36.50
CA CYS A 8 -27.39 11.90 -35.84
C CYS A 8 -25.94 11.44 -35.61
N MET A 9 -24.99 11.95 -36.43
CA MET A 9 -23.56 11.58 -36.25
C MET A 9 -22.86 12.32 -35.09
N LEU A 10 -23.39 13.48 -34.70
CA LEU A 10 -22.84 14.25 -33.56
C LEU A 10 -23.26 13.75 -32.16
N ILE A 11 -24.34 12.99 -32.10
CA ILE A 11 -24.85 12.44 -30.81
C ILE A 11 -24.13 11.15 -30.41
N VAL A 12 -23.59 10.40 -31.36
CA VAL A 12 -22.89 9.14 -31.08
C VAL A 12 -21.46 9.36 -30.54
N SER A 13 -20.85 10.51 -30.82
CA SER A 13 -19.48 10.82 -30.35
C SER A 13 -19.42 11.30 -28.89
N ALA A 14 -20.53 11.69 -28.30
CA ALA A 14 -20.57 12.16 -26.91
C ALA A 14 -20.72 11.03 -25.88
N ALA A 15 -21.11 9.83 -26.31
CA ALA A 15 -21.35 8.70 -25.41
C ALA A 15 -20.11 7.83 -25.13
N MET A 16 -19.00 8.05 -25.82
CA MET A 16 -17.77 7.24 -25.65
C MET A 16 -16.71 7.82 -24.70
N VAL A 17 -16.95 8.96 -24.09
CA VAL A 17 -15.94 9.59 -23.19
C VAL A 17 -16.24 9.33 -21.71
N ALA A 18 -17.34 8.66 -21.37
CA ALA A 18 -17.80 8.54 -19.97
C ALA A 18 -17.44 7.21 -19.29
N GLN A 19 -16.60 6.36 -19.83
CA GLN A 19 -16.39 5.01 -19.29
C GLN A 19 -14.97 4.68 -18.83
N GLU A 20 -14.12 5.66 -18.60
CA GLU A 20 -12.76 5.40 -18.10
C GLU A 20 -12.51 5.76 -16.64
N SER A 21 -13.50 5.90 -15.79
CA SER A 21 -13.24 6.56 -14.51
C SER A 21 -13.47 5.77 -13.22
N PHE A 22 -13.87 4.50 -13.21
CA PHE A 22 -14.33 3.92 -11.94
C PHE A 22 -13.57 2.72 -11.37
N HIS A 23 -12.41 2.36 -11.88
CA HIS A 23 -11.52 1.42 -11.18
C HIS A 23 -10.65 2.08 -10.10
N ARG A 24 -10.83 3.35 -9.85
CA ARG A 24 -10.17 4.12 -8.80
C ARG A 24 -10.98 4.25 -7.51
N ALA A 25 -11.94 3.39 -7.26
CA ALA A 25 -12.72 3.38 -6.01
C ALA A 25 -11.88 3.20 -4.73
N GLU A 26 -10.56 3.19 -4.85
CA GLU A 26 -9.62 3.00 -3.74
C GLU A 26 -8.65 4.19 -3.60
N GLN A 27 -9.09 5.38 -3.94
CA GLN A 27 -8.27 6.62 -3.84
C GLN A 27 -7.90 6.96 -2.40
N ASP A 28 -8.65 6.45 -1.43
CA ASP A 28 -8.43 6.62 0.00
C ASP A 28 -7.39 5.66 0.58
N ARG A 29 -6.85 4.75 -0.23
CA ARG A 29 -5.81 3.82 0.21
C ARG A 29 -4.47 4.53 0.37
N GLU A 30 -3.92 4.41 1.57
CA GLU A 30 -2.55 4.83 1.84
C GLU A 30 -1.75 3.70 2.47
N ILE A 31 -0.47 3.70 2.19
CA ILE A 31 0.45 2.74 2.78
C ILE A 31 1.72 3.44 3.25
N SER A 32 2.11 3.17 4.47
CA SER A 32 3.33 3.66 5.08
C SER A 32 4.30 2.52 5.34
N TYR A 33 5.55 2.72 4.98
CA TYR A 33 6.66 1.81 5.20
C TYR A 33 7.67 2.48 6.12
N TRP A 34 8.04 1.82 7.22
CA TRP A 34 9.15 2.22 8.09
C TRP A 34 10.26 1.20 7.93
N LEU A 35 11.33 1.60 7.27
CA LEU A 35 12.48 0.75 7.08
C LEU A 35 13.20 0.59 8.42
N LEU A 36 13.47 -0.65 8.81
CA LEU A 36 14.24 -0.99 10.02
C LEU A 36 15.73 -1.07 9.68
N ASP A 37 16.56 -1.59 10.56
CA ASP A 37 17.97 -1.78 10.25
C ASP A 37 18.10 -2.68 9.01
N PRO A 38 18.82 -2.25 7.94
CA PRO A 38 18.91 -3.01 6.70
C PRO A 38 19.56 -4.39 6.87
N ALA A 39 20.35 -4.63 7.92
CA ALA A 39 20.87 -5.95 8.23
C ALA A 39 19.76 -6.96 8.60
N THR A 40 18.58 -6.50 8.99
CA THR A 40 17.43 -7.36 9.29
C THR A 40 16.59 -7.68 8.06
N HIS A 41 16.76 -6.95 6.95
CA HIS A 41 15.92 -7.00 5.76
C HIS A 41 14.43 -6.72 6.06
N GLN A 42 14.12 -6.05 7.18
CA GLN A 42 12.78 -5.86 7.68
C GLN A 42 12.30 -4.41 7.55
N PHE A 43 10.99 -4.27 7.33
CA PHE A 43 10.29 -3.00 7.40
C PHE A 43 8.87 -3.21 7.93
N ARG A 44 8.38 -2.24 8.69
CA ARG A 44 6.98 -2.21 9.13
C ARG A 44 6.12 -1.59 8.05
N ILE A 45 4.89 -2.10 7.94
CA ILE A 45 3.87 -1.57 7.05
C ILE A 45 2.66 -1.16 7.89
N SER A 46 2.06 -0.02 7.53
CA SER A 46 0.69 0.33 7.90
C SER A 46 -0.07 0.64 6.63
N HIS A 47 -1.15 -0.07 6.39
CA HIS A 47 -2.00 0.08 5.22
C HIS A 47 -3.41 0.43 5.67
N ASP A 48 -3.86 1.63 5.33
CA ASP A 48 -5.18 2.14 5.65
C ASP A 48 -6.06 2.13 4.39
N PHE A 49 -7.29 1.66 4.55
CA PHE A 49 -8.27 1.62 3.46
C PHE A 49 -9.71 1.56 4.00
N THR A 50 -10.66 1.98 3.18
CA THR A 50 -12.09 1.94 3.53
C THR A 50 -12.77 0.72 2.90
N VAL A 51 -13.58 0.04 3.69
CA VAL A 51 -14.39 -1.11 3.27
C VAL A 51 -15.82 -0.63 3.08
N THR A 52 -16.36 -0.82 1.86
CA THR A 52 -17.69 -0.31 1.47
C THR A 52 -18.58 -1.39 0.88
N LYS A 53 -18.05 -2.59 0.60
CA LYS A 53 -18.81 -3.66 -0.06
C LYS A 53 -19.90 -4.20 0.87
N VAL A 54 -21.16 -4.02 0.50
CA VAL A 54 -22.32 -4.51 1.26
C VAL A 54 -22.25 -6.01 1.50
N GLY A 55 -22.47 -6.43 2.72
CA GLY A 55 -22.41 -7.83 3.17
C GLY A 55 -20.99 -8.32 3.49
N GLN A 56 -19.96 -7.52 3.27
CA GLN A 56 -18.58 -7.91 3.61
C GLN A 56 -18.42 -8.01 5.13
N LYS A 57 -17.89 -9.15 5.60
CA LYS A 57 -17.66 -9.49 7.01
C LYS A 57 -16.18 -9.57 7.36
N TYR A 58 -15.32 -9.69 6.35
CA TYR A 58 -13.89 -9.94 6.53
C TYR A 58 -13.08 -9.00 5.66
N VAL A 59 -11.91 -8.64 6.16
CA VAL A 59 -10.89 -7.93 5.40
C VAL A 59 -9.65 -8.79 5.27
N HIS A 60 -8.89 -8.61 4.17
CA HIS A 60 -7.73 -9.45 3.90
C HIS A 60 -6.50 -8.59 3.56
N SER A 61 -5.36 -8.95 4.16
CA SER A 61 -4.03 -8.52 3.73
C SER A 61 -3.30 -9.71 3.12
N PHE A 62 -3.04 -9.64 1.80
CA PHE A 62 -2.36 -10.72 1.09
C PHE A 62 -0.86 -10.63 1.29
N VAL A 63 -0.26 -11.76 1.65
CA VAL A 63 1.18 -11.90 1.78
C VAL A 63 1.81 -11.95 0.40
N ARG A 64 2.76 -11.07 0.14
CA ARG A 64 3.48 -11.06 -1.13
C ARG A 64 4.29 -12.34 -1.29
N LYS A 65 4.23 -12.97 -2.46
CA LYS A 65 5.03 -14.15 -2.78
C LYS A 65 6.52 -13.89 -2.56
N GLY A 66 7.18 -14.77 -1.81
CA GLY A 66 8.59 -14.62 -1.44
C GLY A 66 8.86 -13.74 -0.23
N SER A 67 7.83 -13.13 0.38
CA SER A 67 7.94 -12.41 1.65
C SER A 67 7.40 -13.28 2.79
N ALA A 68 7.96 -13.10 4.00
CA ALA A 68 7.42 -13.67 5.24
C ALA A 68 6.68 -12.58 6.03
N VAL A 69 5.48 -12.90 6.52
CA VAL A 69 4.75 -12.03 7.44
C VAL A 69 5.20 -12.35 8.86
N SER A 70 5.49 -11.31 9.63
CA SER A 70 5.78 -11.47 11.05
C SER A 70 4.50 -11.85 11.82
N PRO A 71 4.61 -12.62 12.91
CA PRO A 71 3.47 -12.97 13.76
C PRO A 71 2.82 -11.76 14.46
N ASP A 72 3.38 -10.56 14.31
CA ASP A 72 2.84 -9.30 14.83
C ASP A 72 1.75 -8.67 13.95
N ALA A 73 1.32 -9.35 12.88
CA ALA A 73 0.28 -8.85 12.00
C ALA A 73 -1.03 -8.58 12.80
N LYS A 74 -1.56 -7.37 12.68
CA LYS A 74 -2.79 -6.94 13.35
C LYS A 74 -3.61 -6.01 12.47
N MET A 75 -4.91 -6.01 12.73
CA MET A 75 -5.86 -5.11 12.09
C MET A 75 -6.62 -4.31 13.16
N ILE A 76 -6.95 -3.07 12.82
CA ILE A 76 -7.62 -2.13 13.70
C ILE A 76 -8.74 -1.48 12.89
N ASP A 77 -9.93 -1.46 13.45
CA ASP A 77 -11.01 -0.60 12.98
C ASP A 77 -10.68 0.84 13.42
N LEU A 78 -10.46 1.73 12.46
CA LEU A 78 -10.06 3.11 12.74
C LEU A 78 -11.24 3.99 13.19
N ASP A 79 -12.47 3.61 12.89
CA ASP A 79 -13.65 4.36 13.29
C ASP A 79 -13.94 4.16 14.78
N THR A 80 -13.62 2.98 15.31
CA THR A 80 -13.83 2.62 16.71
C THR A 80 -12.55 2.55 17.55
N GLY A 81 -11.38 2.47 16.90
CA GLY A 81 -10.09 2.24 17.54
C GLY A 81 -9.88 0.81 18.06
N LYS A 82 -10.82 -0.11 17.81
CA LYS A 82 -10.76 -1.48 18.33
C LYS A 82 -9.90 -2.39 17.44
N PRO A 83 -9.12 -3.31 18.03
CA PRO A 83 -8.46 -4.36 17.29
C PRO A 83 -9.48 -5.35 16.73
N LEU A 84 -9.29 -5.76 15.47
CA LEU A 84 -10.04 -6.85 14.88
C LEU A 84 -9.40 -8.19 15.25
N LYS A 85 -10.23 -9.24 15.39
CA LYS A 85 -9.71 -10.61 15.53
C LYS A 85 -9.09 -11.01 14.18
N THR A 86 -7.84 -11.47 14.23
CA THR A 86 -7.07 -11.82 13.02
C THR A 86 -6.60 -13.26 13.04
N TYR A 87 -6.51 -13.87 11.86
CA TYR A 87 -5.97 -15.21 11.63
C TYR A 87 -5.50 -15.39 10.19
N THR A 88 -4.70 -16.41 9.94
CA THR A 88 -4.19 -16.73 8.61
C THR A 88 -5.16 -17.62 7.87
N VAL A 89 -5.41 -17.30 6.59
CA VAL A 89 -6.27 -18.07 5.69
C VAL A 89 -5.55 -18.34 4.36
N SER A 90 -6.00 -19.36 3.63
CA SER A 90 -5.51 -19.65 2.27
C SER A 90 -6.26 -18.82 1.22
N GLY A 91 -5.64 -18.63 0.04
CA GLY A 91 -6.33 -18.01 -1.09
C GLY A 91 -7.57 -18.80 -1.52
N LYS A 92 -7.58 -20.13 -1.33
CA LYS A 92 -8.76 -20.97 -1.57
C LYS A 92 -9.94 -20.54 -0.68
N ASP A 93 -9.68 -20.34 0.61
CA ASP A 93 -10.73 -19.91 1.57
C ASP A 93 -11.23 -18.51 1.24
N VAL A 94 -10.33 -17.60 0.86
CA VAL A 94 -10.69 -16.25 0.42
C VAL A 94 -11.55 -16.26 -0.84
N ASN A 95 -11.22 -17.09 -1.83
CA ASN A 95 -11.99 -17.23 -3.06
C ASN A 95 -13.43 -17.76 -2.79
N ALA A 96 -13.60 -18.63 -1.81
CA ALA A 96 -14.90 -19.17 -1.43
C ALA A 96 -15.87 -18.08 -0.91
N LEU A 97 -15.35 -16.92 -0.45
CA LEU A 97 -16.17 -15.81 0.03
C LEU A 97 -16.77 -14.96 -1.12
N GLY A 98 -16.23 -15.03 -2.32
CA GLY A 98 -16.70 -14.25 -3.47
C GLY A 98 -16.56 -12.73 -3.32
N TYR A 99 -15.63 -12.26 -2.49
CA TYR A 99 -15.47 -10.82 -2.24
C TYR A 99 -14.70 -10.10 -3.34
N TYR A 100 -13.84 -10.82 -4.07
CA TYR A 100 -12.96 -10.27 -5.09
C TYR A 100 -13.47 -10.63 -6.48
N PRO A 101 -13.43 -9.70 -7.45
CA PRO A 101 -13.88 -9.94 -8.82
C PRO A 101 -13.03 -10.98 -9.54
N GLU A 102 -11.73 -11.03 -9.20
CA GLU A 102 -10.79 -12.02 -9.73
C GLU A 102 -10.33 -12.92 -8.60
N PRO A 103 -10.26 -14.25 -8.83
CA PRO A 103 -9.76 -15.17 -7.83
C PRO A 103 -8.27 -14.92 -7.57
N VAL A 104 -7.89 -15.03 -6.31
CA VAL A 104 -6.48 -15.03 -5.90
C VAL A 104 -5.89 -16.42 -6.06
N GLU A 105 -4.56 -16.52 -6.15
CA GLU A 105 -3.86 -17.81 -6.20
C GLU A 105 -4.27 -18.69 -5.00
N PRO A 106 -4.75 -19.93 -5.23
CA PRO A 106 -5.30 -20.78 -4.17
C PRO A 106 -4.33 -21.10 -3.03
N ASP A 107 -3.03 -21.16 -3.34
CA ASP A 107 -1.93 -21.41 -2.40
C ASP A 107 -1.35 -20.14 -1.76
N SER A 108 -1.88 -18.95 -2.13
CA SER A 108 -1.51 -17.72 -1.48
C SER A 108 -1.97 -17.68 -0.01
N ILE A 109 -1.30 -16.87 0.78
CA ILE A 109 -1.61 -16.68 2.19
C ILE A 109 -2.13 -15.26 2.39
N ALA A 110 -3.18 -15.12 3.20
CA ALA A 110 -3.67 -13.82 3.65
C ALA A 110 -3.86 -13.79 5.16
N VAL A 111 -3.65 -12.63 5.76
CA VAL A 111 -4.15 -12.34 7.11
C VAL A 111 -5.58 -11.83 6.94
N GLN A 112 -6.53 -12.50 7.56
CA GLN A 112 -7.95 -12.12 7.59
C GLN A 112 -8.27 -11.44 8.91
N GLY A 113 -9.03 -10.34 8.86
CA GLY A 113 -9.60 -9.67 10.02
C GLY A 113 -11.12 -9.74 10.02
N ASP A 114 -11.72 -10.07 11.15
CA ASP A 114 -13.18 -10.09 11.31
C ASP A 114 -13.69 -8.68 11.60
N LEU A 115 -14.60 -8.17 10.77
CA LEU A 115 -15.33 -6.94 11.08
C LEU A 115 -16.36 -7.21 12.20
N ASP A 116 -16.57 -6.25 13.09
CA ASP A 116 -17.54 -6.38 14.20
C ASP A 116 -18.95 -6.69 13.68
N HIS A 117 -19.30 -6.19 12.50
CA HIS A 117 -20.56 -6.45 11.81
C HIS A 117 -20.39 -6.37 10.28
N PRO A 118 -21.26 -7.03 9.51
CA PRO A 118 -21.25 -6.90 8.05
C PRO A 118 -21.51 -5.47 7.62
N ILE A 119 -20.86 -5.02 6.56
CA ILE A 119 -21.10 -3.70 5.98
C ILE A 119 -22.55 -3.63 5.46
N GLY A 120 -23.33 -2.70 5.97
CA GLY A 120 -24.68 -2.41 5.52
C GLY A 120 -24.73 -1.51 4.28
N GLU A 121 -25.93 -1.32 3.72
CA GLU A 121 -26.15 -0.37 2.63
C GLU A 121 -25.85 1.06 3.10
N GLY A 122 -25.04 1.80 2.32
CA GLY A 122 -24.60 3.16 2.67
C GLY A 122 -23.63 3.24 3.86
N GLN A 123 -23.16 2.10 4.37
CA GLN A 123 -22.17 2.04 5.45
C GLN A 123 -20.77 1.76 4.93
N SER A 124 -19.80 2.14 5.74
CA SER A 124 -18.38 1.83 5.52
C SER A 124 -17.68 1.70 6.86
N THR A 125 -16.50 1.09 6.86
CA THR A 125 -15.57 1.14 7.98
C THR A 125 -14.15 1.35 7.45
N ARG A 126 -13.33 2.13 8.17
CA ARG A 126 -11.93 2.34 7.82
C ARG A 126 -11.04 1.41 8.63
N VAL A 127 -10.22 0.64 7.95
CA VAL A 127 -9.38 -0.40 8.55
C VAL A 127 -7.90 -0.06 8.35
N ARG A 128 -7.12 -0.28 9.37
CA ARG A 128 -5.65 -0.28 9.34
C ARG A 128 -5.12 -1.68 9.49
N VAL A 129 -4.29 -2.11 8.56
CA VAL A 129 -3.47 -3.32 8.66
C VAL A 129 -2.05 -2.92 9.04
N GLN A 130 -1.48 -3.55 10.07
CA GLN A 130 -0.10 -3.34 10.48
C GLN A 130 0.62 -4.68 10.55
N GLU A 131 1.81 -4.74 9.99
CA GLU A 131 2.62 -5.96 9.94
C GLU A 131 4.10 -5.64 9.68
N THR A 132 4.98 -6.55 10.07
CA THR A 132 6.40 -6.48 9.75
C THR A 132 6.73 -7.47 8.65
N TYR A 133 7.33 -6.98 7.57
CA TYR A 133 7.80 -7.80 6.46
C TYR A 133 9.29 -8.02 6.53
N THR A 134 9.73 -9.22 6.13
CA THR A 134 11.12 -9.54 5.84
C THR A 134 11.26 -9.75 4.33
N ASP A 135 12.12 -8.95 3.70
CA ASP A 135 12.32 -8.99 2.24
C ASP A 135 13.83 -8.94 1.92
N PRO A 136 14.53 -10.07 1.98
CA PRO A 136 15.97 -10.12 1.77
C PRO A 136 16.41 -9.85 0.32
N VAL A 137 15.47 -9.77 -0.61
CA VAL A 137 15.75 -9.47 -2.01
C VAL A 137 15.53 -7.97 -2.30
N GLY A 138 14.43 -7.43 -1.81
CA GLY A 138 14.05 -6.02 -2.06
C GLY A 138 14.61 -5.04 -1.05
N TYR A 139 15.13 -5.48 0.10
CA TYR A 139 15.71 -4.62 1.12
C TYR A 139 17.07 -5.15 1.57
N ILE A 140 18.14 -4.54 1.10
CA ILE A 140 19.51 -5.02 1.29
C ILE A 140 20.47 -3.89 1.71
N LEU A 141 21.57 -4.29 2.33
CA LEU A 141 22.74 -3.46 2.53
C LEU A 141 23.82 -3.91 1.52
N GLN A 142 24.23 -3.02 0.63
CA GLN A 142 25.25 -3.29 -0.39
C GLN A 142 26.29 -2.17 -0.40
N ASN A 143 27.55 -2.50 -0.14
CA ASN A 143 28.66 -1.54 -0.10
C ASN A 143 28.38 -0.35 0.85
N ASP A 144 27.92 -0.64 2.06
CA ASP A 144 27.50 0.34 3.08
C ASP A 144 26.36 1.28 2.65
N GLU A 145 25.69 0.96 1.57
CA GLU A 145 24.51 1.65 1.08
C GLU A 145 23.26 0.77 1.29
N LEU A 146 22.26 1.30 1.97
CA LEU A 146 20.91 0.74 2.02
C LEU A 146 20.31 0.85 0.62
N VAL A 147 19.77 -0.25 0.10
CA VAL A 147 19.00 -0.28 -1.14
C VAL A 147 17.64 -0.89 -0.84
N TRP A 148 16.57 -0.14 -1.10
CA TRP A 148 15.21 -0.62 -1.00
C TRP A 148 14.51 -0.52 -2.34
N THR A 149 14.08 -1.68 -2.86
CA THR A 149 13.41 -1.83 -4.15
C THR A 149 12.01 -2.36 -3.92
N ARG A 150 11.00 -1.66 -4.43
CA ARG A 150 9.61 -2.09 -4.28
C ARG A 150 8.73 -1.53 -5.39
N THR A 151 7.65 -2.26 -5.66
CA THR A 151 6.56 -1.82 -6.53
C THR A 151 5.42 -1.28 -5.68
N LEU A 152 5.04 -0.03 -5.89
CA LEU A 152 4.01 0.70 -5.12
C LEU A 152 2.75 0.86 -5.96
N GLY A 153 1.73 0.08 -5.67
CA GLY A 153 0.45 0.08 -6.40
C GLY A 153 -0.63 0.98 -5.80
N ARG A 154 -0.37 1.60 -4.63
CA ARG A 154 -1.39 2.43 -3.96
C ARG A 154 -1.29 3.89 -4.38
N PRO A 155 -2.42 4.66 -4.32
CA PRO A 155 -2.40 6.08 -4.68
C PRO A 155 -1.45 6.89 -3.82
N LEU A 156 -1.38 6.61 -2.52
CA LEU A 156 -0.56 7.34 -1.58
C LEU A 156 0.37 6.41 -0.82
N ASN A 157 1.67 6.68 -0.90
CA ASN A 157 2.70 5.85 -0.28
C ASN A 157 3.71 6.72 0.46
N PHE A 158 4.10 6.28 1.66
CA PHE A 158 5.13 6.91 2.47
C PHE A 158 6.23 5.91 2.76
N VAL A 159 7.48 6.36 2.72
CA VAL A 159 8.65 5.55 3.09
C VAL A 159 9.51 6.35 4.05
N THR A 160 9.71 5.84 5.25
CA THR A 160 10.56 6.46 6.27
C THR A 160 11.85 5.64 6.40
N LEU A 161 13.00 6.30 6.22
CA LEU A 161 14.31 5.67 6.38
C LEU A 161 14.60 5.36 7.85
N PRO A 162 15.50 4.41 8.15
CA PRO A 162 15.94 4.18 9.51
C PRO A 162 16.63 5.43 10.09
N ALA A 163 16.59 5.56 11.40
CA ALA A 163 17.25 6.67 12.08
C ALA A 163 18.77 6.73 11.75
N GLY A 164 19.27 7.93 11.50
CA GLY A 164 20.67 8.15 11.16
C GLY A 164 21.06 7.85 9.72
N TRP A 165 20.08 7.55 8.84
CA TRP A 165 20.32 7.35 7.41
C TRP A 165 19.97 8.61 6.61
N MET A 166 20.76 8.90 5.58
CA MET A 166 20.57 10.00 4.64
C MET A 166 20.26 9.45 3.26
N LEU A 167 19.24 10.00 2.61
CA LEU A 167 18.90 9.67 1.22
C LEU A 167 20.07 10.03 0.31
N THR A 168 20.52 9.08 -0.52
CA THR A 168 21.54 9.30 -1.56
C THR A 168 20.93 9.31 -2.97
N SER A 169 19.87 8.53 -3.18
CA SER A 169 19.20 8.48 -4.48
C SER A 169 17.77 7.96 -4.35
N VAL A 170 16.92 8.42 -5.24
CA VAL A 170 15.59 7.86 -5.51
C VAL A 170 15.31 7.98 -7.01
N ASN A 171 14.80 6.92 -7.62
CA ASN A 171 14.56 6.86 -9.07
C ASN A 171 13.23 7.50 -9.52
N THR A 172 12.37 7.89 -8.59
CA THR A 172 11.04 8.43 -8.87
C THR A 172 10.83 9.72 -8.07
N PRO A 173 10.22 10.76 -8.64
CA PRO A 173 9.93 11.99 -7.90
C PRO A 173 9.13 11.74 -6.63
N ALA A 174 9.56 12.36 -5.54
CA ALA A 174 8.95 12.28 -4.22
C ALA A 174 8.99 13.62 -3.50
N VAL A 175 8.05 13.86 -2.61
CA VAL A 175 8.18 14.93 -1.62
C VAL A 175 9.00 14.37 -0.46
N ILE A 176 10.12 15.04 -0.16
CA ILE A 176 11.07 14.61 0.87
C ILE A 176 10.95 15.57 2.06
N THR A 177 10.71 15.00 3.23
CA THR A 177 10.57 15.72 4.50
C THR A 177 11.37 15.00 5.59
N LEU A 178 11.44 15.61 6.76
CA LEU A 178 11.83 14.92 7.99
C LEU A 178 10.58 14.67 8.83
N ASP A 179 10.53 13.52 9.50
CA ASP A 179 9.52 13.29 10.53
C ASP A 179 9.92 13.93 11.87
N GLU A 180 9.07 13.78 12.89
CA GLU A 180 9.29 14.35 14.23
C GLU A 180 10.57 13.83 14.92
N GLU A 181 11.05 12.67 14.51
CA GLU A 181 12.29 12.04 15.01
C GLU A 181 13.52 12.40 14.16
N GLY A 182 13.36 13.29 13.14
CA GLY A 182 14.42 13.70 12.23
C GLY A 182 14.81 12.64 11.19
N ARG A 183 13.98 11.62 10.97
CA ARG A 183 14.18 10.61 9.93
C ARG A 183 13.69 11.14 8.59
N VAL A 184 14.38 10.78 7.51
CA VAL A 184 13.97 11.12 6.15
C VAL A 184 12.68 10.36 5.80
N LYS A 185 11.65 11.09 5.40
CA LYS A 185 10.36 10.58 4.96
C LYS A 185 10.10 10.99 3.53
N LEU A 186 9.85 10.02 2.67
CA LEU A 186 9.50 10.22 1.26
C LEU A 186 7.99 9.96 1.08
N ARG A 187 7.33 10.84 0.35
CA ARG A 187 5.93 10.68 -0.06
C ARG A 187 5.87 10.52 -1.57
N PHE A 188 5.28 9.44 -2.03
CA PHE A 188 4.99 9.17 -3.43
C PHE A 188 3.48 9.23 -3.67
N THR A 189 3.08 9.92 -4.71
CA THR A 189 1.69 9.95 -5.18
C THR A 189 1.63 9.24 -6.52
N ASN A 190 0.94 8.10 -6.55
CA ASN A 190 0.68 7.36 -7.78
C ASN A 190 -0.68 7.79 -8.35
N THR A 191 -0.63 8.60 -9.39
CA THR A 191 -1.83 9.09 -10.10
C THR A 191 -2.23 8.20 -11.28
N ARG A 192 -1.48 7.13 -11.55
CA ARG A 192 -1.68 6.21 -12.67
C ARG A 192 -2.47 4.98 -12.22
N ASN A 193 -3.02 4.25 -13.19
CA ASN A 193 -3.64 2.94 -12.96
C ASN A 193 -2.63 1.80 -12.80
N GLY A 194 -1.34 2.07 -13.01
CA GLY A 194 -0.25 1.08 -12.88
C GLY A 194 0.60 1.31 -11.64
N ASP A 195 1.50 0.39 -11.41
CA ASP A 195 2.43 0.41 -10.30
C ASP A 195 3.63 1.33 -10.56
N LEU A 196 4.18 1.92 -9.48
CA LEU A 196 5.45 2.63 -9.48
C LEU A 196 6.58 1.70 -9.01
N ALA A 197 7.56 1.44 -9.86
CA ALA A 197 8.77 0.75 -9.47
C ALA A 197 9.72 1.76 -8.80
N ILE A 198 9.95 1.57 -7.50
CA ILE A 198 10.75 2.47 -6.67
C ILE A 198 12.07 1.81 -6.30
N VAL A 199 13.14 2.58 -6.40
CA VAL A 199 14.45 2.26 -5.84
C VAL A 199 14.90 3.44 -4.99
N ILE A 200 15.07 3.20 -3.69
CA ILE A 200 15.60 4.17 -2.74
C ILE A 200 16.98 3.70 -2.31
N LYS A 201 17.94 4.62 -2.29
CA LYS A 201 19.27 4.39 -1.76
C LYS A 201 19.59 5.37 -0.65
N ALA A 202 20.28 4.91 0.38
CA ALA A 202 20.63 5.74 1.53
C ALA A 202 21.96 5.28 2.16
N LYS A 203 22.67 6.19 2.81
CA LYS A 203 23.89 5.91 3.58
C LYS A 203 23.74 6.37 5.03
N LYS A 204 24.47 5.72 5.92
CA LYS A 204 24.56 6.19 7.31
C LYS A 204 25.14 7.61 7.32
N ARG A 205 24.54 8.47 8.13
CA ARG A 205 25.10 9.79 8.41
C ARG A 205 26.44 9.59 9.13
N PRO A 206 27.52 10.26 8.70
CA PRO A 206 28.75 10.25 9.47
C PRO A 206 28.47 10.67 10.92
N ALA A 207 29.11 10.03 11.87
CA ALA A 207 29.07 10.51 13.25
C ALA A 207 29.52 11.98 13.24
N ALA A 208 28.77 12.85 13.91
CA ALA A 208 29.23 14.22 14.09
C ALA A 208 30.61 14.16 14.73
N SER A 209 31.63 14.63 14.03
CA SER A 209 32.95 14.77 14.61
C SER A 209 32.80 15.65 15.85
N ALA A 210 33.26 15.14 16.99
CA ALA A 210 33.25 15.87 18.25
C ALA A 210 34.35 16.96 18.23
N GLU A 211 34.27 17.85 17.25
CA GLU A 211 35.15 19.02 17.13
C GLU A 211 34.31 20.20 16.61
N GLN A 212 33.83 20.97 17.57
CA GLN A 212 33.93 22.43 17.54
C GLN A 212 33.41 22.96 18.89
N LYS A 213 34.36 23.01 19.84
CA LYS A 213 34.28 23.97 20.94
C LYS A 213 35.23 25.11 20.64
#